data_979afb88f5199ab193dcc1321bc626c1
#
_entry.id   979afb88f5199ab193dcc1321bc626c1
#
_cell.length_a   1.000
_cell.length_b   1.000
_cell.length_c   1.000
_cell.angle_alpha   90.00
_cell.angle_beta   90.00
_cell.angle_gamma   90.00
#
_symmetry.space_group_name_H-M   'P 1'
#
loop_
_entity.id
_entity.type
_entity.pdbx_description
1 polymer ?
#
loop_
_entity_poly.entity_id
_entity_poly.type
_entity_poly.pdbx_seq_one_letter_code
_entity_poly.pdbx_strand_id
1 'polypeptide(L)'
;GFDMLEDQRHILQQLLDLCDARGVQAVALAGDIYDTALPPADAVLLLDDFLTGLAQRGVPVLAISGNHDSAERLDYAAHLLARQGVHIAGRFTGALQCVELNDEYGSVQFCLLPFVRAATVRHFLPEQAAEITNYDTALAAALATLPPPEKSARRVLLAHQMVVGGGIAPAC
;
A
#
# COMPACT_ATOMS: atom_id res chain seq x y z
N GLY A 1 -10.00 -4.77 -28.07
CA GLY A 1 -9.69 -5.20 -26.71
C GLY A 1 -10.98 -5.54 -26.00
N PHE A 2 -10.96 -6.51 -25.11
CA PHE A 2 -12.11 -6.76 -24.23
C PHE A 2 -12.22 -5.59 -23.26
N ASP A 3 -13.41 -5.02 -23.15
CA ASP A 3 -13.73 -4.07 -22.11
C ASP A 3 -14.03 -4.87 -20.83
N MET A 4 -13.14 -4.82 -19.85
CA MET A 4 -13.29 -5.52 -18.58
C MET A 4 -13.88 -4.64 -17.48
N LEU A 5 -14.33 -3.41 -17.80
CA LEU A 5 -14.76 -2.43 -16.79
C LEU A 5 -15.94 -2.96 -15.95
N GLU A 6 -16.92 -3.59 -16.61
CA GLU A 6 -18.08 -4.14 -15.92
C GLU A 6 -17.69 -5.34 -15.02
N ASP A 7 -16.78 -6.18 -15.48
CA ASP A 7 -16.27 -7.29 -14.67
C ASP A 7 -15.51 -6.77 -13.44
N GLN A 8 -14.68 -5.74 -13.62
CA GLN A 8 -13.96 -5.08 -12.53
C GLN A 8 -14.93 -4.44 -11.54
N ARG A 9 -15.96 -3.73 -12.02
CA ARG A 9 -17.02 -3.16 -11.18
C ARG A 9 -17.72 -4.22 -10.36
N HIS A 10 -18.06 -5.34 -11.00
CA HIS A 10 -18.70 -6.45 -10.32
C HIS A 10 -17.82 -7.04 -9.21
N ILE A 11 -16.54 -7.27 -9.48
CA ILE A 11 -15.59 -7.79 -8.49
C ILE A 11 -15.40 -6.82 -7.32
N LEU A 12 -15.25 -5.51 -7.59
CA LEU A 12 -15.10 -4.53 -6.53
C LEU A 12 -16.37 -4.43 -5.66
N GLN A 13 -17.56 -4.55 -6.27
CA GLN A 13 -18.80 -4.63 -5.50
C GLN A 13 -18.85 -5.88 -4.62
N GLN A 14 -18.44 -7.05 -5.14
CA GLN A 14 -18.35 -8.27 -4.32
C GLN A 14 -17.38 -8.11 -3.15
N LEU A 15 -16.26 -7.37 -3.33
CA LEU A 15 -15.34 -7.08 -2.23
C LEU A 15 -15.97 -6.20 -1.16
N LEU A 16 -16.77 -5.19 -1.54
CA LEU A 16 -17.53 -4.37 -0.58
C LEU A 16 -18.55 -5.23 0.20
N ASP A 17 -19.29 -6.07 -0.51
CA ASP A 17 -20.26 -7.00 0.11
C ASP A 17 -19.56 -7.99 1.05
N LEU A 18 -18.37 -8.45 0.69
CA LEU A 18 -17.54 -9.32 1.53
C LEU A 18 -17.05 -8.59 2.79
N CYS A 19 -16.69 -7.31 2.69
CA CYS A 19 -16.34 -6.50 3.85
C CYS A 19 -17.49 -6.47 4.86
N ASP A 20 -18.71 -6.23 4.39
CA ASP A 20 -19.90 -6.24 5.23
C ASP A 20 -20.16 -7.63 5.85
N ALA A 21 -20.14 -8.68 5.02
CA ALA A 21 -20.45 -10.04 5.45
C ALA A 21 -19.44 -10.62 6.45
N ARG A 22 -18.19 -10.19 6.40
CA ARG A 22 -17.10 -10.70 7.23
C ARG A 22 -16.68 -9.78 8.37
N GLY A 23 -17.28 -8.58 8.46
CA GLY A 23 -16.88 -7.58 9.44
C GLY A 23 -15.41 -7.17 9.28
N VAL A 24 -14.99 -6.91 8.03
CA VAL A 24 -13.60 -6.55 7.73
C VAL A 24 -13.25 -5.24 8.40
N GLN A 25 -12.15 -5.22 9.15
CA GLN A 25 -11.73 -4.07 9.93
C GLN A 25 -10.76 -3.13 9.18
N ALA A 26 -10.13 -3.60 8.12
CA ALA A 26 -9.29 -2.79 7.23
C ALA A 26 -9.08 -3.50 5.88
N VAL A 27 -8.81 -2.72 4.83
CA VAL A 27 -8.46 -3.23 3.50
C VAL A 27 -7.06 -2.77 3.14
N ALA A 28 -6.20 -3.71 2.72
CA ALA A 28 -4.85 -3.45 2.27
C ALA A 28 -4.75 -3.63 0.75
N LEU A 29 -4.34 -2.57 0.04
CA LEU A 29 -4.09 -2.55 -1.41
C LEU A 29 -2.57 -2.52 -1.64
N ALA A 30 -2.00 -3.66 -1.97
CA ALA A 30 -0.55 -3.89 -1.97
C ALA A 30 0.12 -3.60 -3.33
N GLY A 31 -0.19 -2.47 -3.93
CA GLY A 31 0.42 -2.00 -5.17
C GLY A 31 -0.28 -2.45 -6.45
N ASP A 32 0.17 -1.92 -7.58
CA ASP A 32 -0.43 -2.08 -8.91
C ASP A 32 -1.95 -1.83 -8.89
N ILE A 33 -2.30 -0.67 -8.30
CA ILE A 33 -3.69 -0.19 -8.21
C ILE A 33 -4.24 0.00 -9.63
N TYR A 34 -3.39 0.47 -10.53
CA TYR A 34 -3.66 0.58 -11.96
C TYR A 34 -2.64 -0.25 -12.75
N ASP A 35 -3.08 -0.77 -13.89
CA ASP A 35 -2.23 -1.51 -14.84
C ASP A 35 -1.20 -0.59 -15.54
N THR A 36 -1.43 0.71 -15.55
CA THR A 36 -0.56 1.70 -16.20
C THR A 36 -0.47 2.99 -15.39
N ALA A 37 0.65 3.72 -15.54
CA ALA A 37 0.87 5.02 -14.91
C ALA A 37 -0.12 6.13 -15.38
N LEU A 38 -0.78 5.92 -16.52
CA LEU A 38 -1.81 6.79 -17.07
C LEU A 38 -3.10 5.97 -17.27
N PRO A 39 -3.85 5.70 -16.19
CA PRO A 39 -5.07 4.93 -16.30
C PRO A 39 -6.15 5.68 -17.08
N PRO A 40 -7.03 4.98 -17.78
CA PRO A 40 -8.20 5.60 -18.38
C PRO A 40 -9.12 6.19 -17.31
N ALA A 41 -9.91 7.21 -17.70
CA ALA A 41 -10.78 7.92 -16.77
C ALA A 41 -11.77 6.98 -16.04
N ASP A 42 -12.30 5.99 -16.74
CA ASP A 42 -13.25 5.04 -16.17
C ASP A 42 -12.62 4.18 -15.05
N ALA A 43 -11.33 3.83 -15.18
CA ALA A 43 -10.62 3.12 -14.13
C ALA A 43 -10.40 4.01 -12.89
N VAL A 44 -10.18 5.33 -13.09
CA VAL A 44 -10.05 6.30 -11.99
C VAL A 44 -11.37 6.43 -11.24
N LEU A 45 -12.49 6.56 -11.97
CA LEU A 45 -13.83 6.64 -11.39
C LEU A 45 -14.20 5.35 -10.65
N LEU A 46 -13.82 4.20 -11.19
CA LEU A 46 -14.06 2.91 -10.55
C LEU A 46 -13.32 2.76 -9.21
N LEU A 47 -12.07 3.23 -9.14
CA LEU A 47 -11.32 3.26 -7.89
C LEU A 47 -11.96 4.24 -6.89
N ASP A 48 -12.38 5.43 -7.34
CA ASP A 48 -13.05 6.42 -6.51
C ASP A 48 -14.33 5.85 -5.88
N ASP A 49 -15.17 5.18 -6.69
CA ASP A 49 -16.37 4.48 -6.21
C ASP A 49 -16.04 3.44 -5.13
N PHE A 50 -15.00 2.66 -5.35
CA PHE A 50 -14.58 1.61 -4.41
C PHE A 50 -14.06 2.18 -3.09
N LEU A 51 -13.15 3.18 -3.14
CA LEU A 51 -12.62 3.85 -1.95
C LEU A 51 -13.72 4.57 -1.18
N THR A 52 -14.63 5.23 -1.88
CA THR A 52 -15.81 5.88 -1.30
C THR A 52 -16.70 4.85 -0.60
N GLY A 53 -16.93 3.71 -1.24
CA GLY A 53 -17.71 2.61 -0.66
C GLY A 53 -17.11 2.06 0.64
N LEU A 54 -15.78 1.95 0.73
CA LEU A 54 -15.08 1.55 1.95
C LEU A 54 -15.14 2.64 3.03
N ALA A 55 -14.91 3.91 2.66
CA ALA A 55 -14.97 5.03 3.58
C ALA A 55 -16.37 5.20 4.21
N GLN A 56 -17.45 5.04 3.42
CA GLN A 56 -18.83 5.07 3.91
C GLN A 56 -19.13 3.96 4.92
N ARG A 57 -18.44 2.84 4.83
CA ARG A 57 -18.53 1.71 5.79
C ARG A 57 -17.66 1.92 7.02
N GLY A 58 -16.85 2.97 7.05
CA GLY A 58 -15.88 3.18 8.11
C GLY A 58 -14.74 2.14 8.09
N VAL A 59 -14.49 1.49 6.94
CA VAL A 59 -13.42 0.51 6.76
C VAL A 59 -12.16 1.24 6.30
N PRO A 60 -11.11 1.33 7.15
CA PRO A 60 -9.85 1.96 6.77
C PRO A 60 -9.21 1.28 5.57
N VAL A 61 -8.60 2.09 4.69
CA VAL A 61 -7.84 1.60 3.54
C VAL A 61 -6.37 1.94 3.73
N LEU A 62 -5.51 0.97 3.48
CA LEU A 62 -4.05 1.10 3.50
C LEU A 62 -3.54 0.74 2.11
N ALA A 63 -3.08 1.73 1.34
CA ALA A 63 -2.69 1.55 -0.05
C ALA A 63 -1.25 1.98 -0.29
N ILE A 64 -0.55 1.24 -1.13
CA ILE A 64 0.79 1.59 -1.63
C ILE A 64 0.80 1.57 -3.15
N SER A 65 1.74 2.28 -3.77
CA SER A 65 2.00 2.12 -5.20
C SER A 65 2.74 0.83 -5.51
N GLY A 66 2.44 0.25 -6.66
CA GLY A 66 3.25 -0.78 -7.31
C GLY A 66 4.16 -0.19 -8.39
N ASN A 67 4.75 -1.08 -9.20
CA ASN A 67 5.69 -0.65 -10.25
C ASN A 67 4.99 -0.13 -11.53
N HIS A 68 3.72 -0.43 -11.73
CA HIS A 68 2.90 0.08 -12.83
C HIS A 68 2.27 1.44 -12.51
N ASP A 69 2.06 1.75 -11.24
CA ASP A 69 1.42 2.97 -10.80
C ASP A 69 2.28 4.22 -11.04
N SER A 70 1.62 5.37 -11.23
CA SER A 70 2.24 6.68 -11.02
C SER A 70 2.16 7.04 -9.55
N ALA A 71 3.31 7.01 -8.88
CA ALA A 71 3.44 7.32 -7.46
C ALA A 71 2.86 8.69 -7.10
N GLU A 72 3.14 9.71 -7.92
CA GLU A 72 2.68 11.08 -7.71
C GLU A 72 1.16 11.23 -7.89
N ARG A 73 0.57 10.47 -8.82
CA ARG A 73 -0.87 10.50 -9.06
C ARG A 73 -1.65 9.81 -7.95
N LEU A 74 -1.11 8.72 -7.40
CA LEU A 74 -1.69 8.05 -6.25
C LEU A 74 -1.58 8.92 -4.98
N ASP A 75 -0.49 9.66 -4.80
CA ASP A 75 -0.33 10.60 -3.68
C ASP A 75 -1.24 11.83 -3.78
N TYR A 76 -1.90 12.05 -4.93
CA TYR A 76 -2.80 13.19 -5.06
C TYR A 76 -3.89 13.13 -3.99
N ALA A 77 -4.02 14.22 -3.25
CA ALA A 77 -4.97 14.37 -2.14
C ALA A 77 -4.81 13.37 -0.98
N ALA A 78 -3.72 12.58 -0.89
CA ALA A 78 -3.50 11.56 0.13
C ALA A 78 -3.70 12.09 1.56
N HIS A 79 -3.23 13.30 1.87
CA HIS A 79 -3.42 13.92 3.18
C HIS A 79 -4.89 14.28 3.50
N LEU A 80 -5.69 14.56 2.48
CA LEU A 80 -7.13 14.80 2.66
C LEU A 80 -7.87 13.47 2.85
N LEU A 81 -7.53 12.48 2.06
CA LEU A 81 -8.10 11.14 2.11
C LEU A 81 -7.80 10.44 3.45
N ALA A 82 -6.61 10.66 4.01
CA ALA A 82 -6.25 10.12 5.31
C ALA A 82 -7.21 10.53 6.44
N ARG A 83 -7.84 11.70 6.33
CA ARG A 83 -8.87 12.15 7.29
C ARG A 83 -10.17 11.35 7.21
N GLN A 84 -10.36 10.64 6.11
CA GLN A 84 -11.49 9.73 5.87
C GLN A 84 -11.10 8.25 6.05
N GLY A 85 -9.92 7.99 6.64
CA GLY A 85 -9.42 6.63 6.86
C GLY A 85 -8.81 5.98 5.61
N VAL A 86 -8.57 6.73 4.53
CA VAL A 86 -7.91 6.21 3.32
C VAL A 86 -6.45 6.69 3.32
N HIS A 87 -5.54 5.80 3.72
CA HIS A 87 -4.12 6.07 3.84
C HIS A 87 -3.37 5.56 2.62
N ILE A 88 -2.81 6.47 1.83
CA ILE A 88 -2.08 6.14 0.61
C ILE A 88 -0.61 6.55 0.77
N ALA A 89 0.29 5.62 0.52
CA ALA A 89 1.72 5.86 0.38
C ALA A 89 2.12 5.57 -1.08
N GLY A 90 1.98 6.56 -1.95
CA GLY A 90 2.38 6.45 -3.35
C GLY A 90 3.89 6.60 -3.53
N ARG A 91 4.55 7.46 -2.73
CA ARG A 91 5.98 7.77 -2.87
C ARG A 91 6.75 7.49 -1.59
N PHE A 92 7.99 7.03 -1.77
CA PHE A 92 8.98 7.07 -0.68
C PHE A 92 9.57 8.47 -0.59
N THR A 93 9.52 9.08 0.58
CA THR A 93 9.98 10.46 0.85
C THR A 93 11.05 10.52 1.94
N GLY A 94 11.81 9.45 2.12
CA GLY A 94 12.89 9.36 3.11
C GLY A 94 12.52 8.64 4.40
N ALA A 95 11.23 8.37 4.63
CA ALA A 95 10.74 7.55 5.73
C ALA A 95 9.49 6.78 5.30
N LEU A 96 9.25 5.62 5.90
CA LEU A 96 8.03 4.87 5.68
C LEU A 96 6.89 5.45 6.50
N GLN A 97 5.73 5.59 5.87
CA GLN A 97 4.49 5.93 6.57
C GLN A 97 4.03 4.72 7.38
N CYS A 98 3.71 4.93 8.65
CA CYS A 98 3.08 3.93 9.48
C CYS A 98 1.70 4.42 9.95
N VAL A 99 0.73 3.52 9.91
CA VAL A 99 -0.64 3.75 10.35
C VAL A 99 -0.95 2.77 11.47
N GLU A 100 -1.50 3.27 12.57
CA GLU A 100 -1.88 2.44 13.70
C GLU A 100 -3.38 2.21 13.68
N LEU A 101 -3.79 0.95 13.71
CA LEU A 101 -5.16 0.51 13.87
C LEU A 101 -5.25 -0.37 15.12
N ASN A 102 -6.43 -0.47 15.70
CA ASN A 102 -6.65 -1.28 16.89
C ASN A 102 -7.69 -2.36 16.61
N ASP A 103 -7.45 -3.55 17.13
CA ASP A 103 -8.43 -4.62 17.19
C ASP A 103 -8.65 -5.09 18.67
N GLU A 104 -9.35 -6.17 18.87
CA GLU A 104 -9.62 -6.75 20.19
C GLU A 104 -8.35 -7.19 20.97
N TYR A 105 -7.23 -7.38 20.27
CA TYR A 105 -5.94 -7.79 20.84
C TYR A 105 -4.97 -6.61 21.03
N GLY A 106 -5.38 -5.37 20.71
CA GLY A 106 -4.60 -4.15 20.87
C GLY A 106 -4.13 -3.55 19.55
N SER A 107 -3.04 -2.79 19.59
CA SER A 107 -2.54 -2.04 18.45
C SER A 107 -1.85 -2.93 17.39
N VAL A 108 -2.11 -2.60 16.14
CA VAL A 108 -1.44 -3.13 14.95
C VAL A 108 -0.88 -1.97 14.16
N GLN A 109 0.43 -1.92 14.00
CA GLN A 109 1.10 -0.91 13.18
C GLN A 109 1.27 -1.43 11.75
N PHE A 110 0.64 -0.75 10.81
CA PHE A 110 0.80 -1.02 9.38
C PHE A 110 1.84 -0.06 8.80
N CYS A 111 2.95 -0.60 8.29
CA CYS A 111 4.02 0.15 7.65
C CYS A 111 3.89 0.02 6.13
N LEU A 112 3.81 1.16 5.45
CA LEU A 112 3.50 1.24 4.03
C LEU A 112 4.80 1.48 3.26
N LEU A 113 5.29 0.48 2.53
CA LEU A 113 6.46 0.57 1.66
C LEU A 113 5.99 0.59 0.21
N PRO A 114 5.86 1.78 -0.42
CA PRO A 114 5.57 1.87 -1.85
C PRO A 114 6.67 1.21 -2.68
N PHE A 115 6.37 0.93 -3.95
CA PHE A 115 7.41 0.44 -4.84
C PHE A 115 8.55 1.46 -4.94
N VAL A 116 9.79 1.00 -4.69
CA VAL A 116 10.98 1.85 -4.73
C VAL A 116 12.04 1.29 -5.67
N ARG A 117 12.77 2.20 -6.31
CA ARG A 117 13.99 1.90 -7.05
C ARG A 117 15.19 2.42 -6.28
N ALA A 118 16.35 1.80 -6.45
CA ALA A 118 17.57 2.22 -5.78
C ALA A 118 17.90 3.71 -5.98
N ALA A 119 17.62 4.26 -7.18
CA ALA A 119 17.80 5.68 -7.47
C ALA A 119 16.92 6.59 -6.60
N THR A 120 15.67 6.19 -6.36
CA THR A 120 14.73 6.92 -5.51
C THR A 120 15.21 6.93 -4.05
N VAL A 121 15.61 5.76 -3.55
CA VAL A 121 16.07 5.66 -2.16
C VAL A 121 17.36 6.47 -1.95
N ARG A 122 18.32 6.40 -2.88
CA ARG A 122 19.53 7.26 -2.84
C ARG A 122 19.21 8.74 -2.81
N HIS A 123 18.21 9.17 -3.58
CA HIS A 123 17.82 10.58 -3.62
C HIS A 123 17.32 11.08 -2.26
N PHE A 124 16.51 10.27 -1.57
CA PHE A 124 15.92 10.64 -0.29
C PHE A 124 16.79 10.31 0.93
N LEU A 125 17.79 9.43 0.78
CA LEU A 125 18.77 9.07 1.81
C LEU A 125 20.19 9.35 1.33
N PRO A 126 20.55 10.62 1.09
CA PRO A 126 21.82 10.99 0.48
C PRO A 126 23.04 10.60 1.31
N GLU A 127 22.92 10.57 2.64
CA GLU A 127 24.00 10.15 3.55
C GLU A 127 24.36 8.66 3.41
N GLN A 128 23.41 7.83 2.97
CA GLN A 128 23.58 6.40 2.74
C GLN A 128 23.76 6.05 1.25
N ALA A 129 23.79 7.06 0.36
CA ALA A 129 23.76 6.86 -1.09
C ALA A 129 24.92 5.98 -1.61
N ALA A 130 26.10 6.06 -0.99
CA ALA A 130 27.26 5.25 -1.35
C ALA A 130 27.07 3.74 -1.05
N GLU A 131 26.28 3.40 -0.04
CA GLU A 131 26.00 2.02 0.37
C GLU A 131 24.84 1.41 -0.41
N ILE A 132 23.98 2.24 -1.01
CA ILE A 132 22.82 1.82 -1.81
C ILE A 132 23.29 1.51 -3.24
N THR A 133 23.82 0.32 -3.45
CA THR A 133 24.41 -0.10 -4.73
C THR A 133 23.46 -0.91 -5.62
N ASN A 134 22.49 -1.59 -5.03
CA ASN A 134 21.55 -2.45 -5.69
C ASN A 134 20.16 -2.38 -5.05
N TYR A 135 19.28 -3.26 -5.48
CA TYR A 135 17.90 -3.31 -5.01
C TYR A 135 17.79 -3.72 -3.54
N ASP A 136 18.56 -4.72 -3.12
CA ASP A 136 18.52 -5.25 -1.75
C ASP A 136 19.01 -4.22 -0.74
N THR A 137 20.12 -3.52 -1.06
CA THR A 137 20.64 -2.46 -0.19
C THR A 137 19.72 -1.25 -0.15
N ALA A 138 19.02 -0.94 -1.24
CA ALA A 138 18.01 0.11 -1.26
C ALA A 138 16.82 -0.24 -0.37
N LEU A 139 16.35 -1.48 -0.45
CA LEU A 139 15.25 -1.96 0.36
C LEU A 139 15.61 -1.99 1.85
N ALA A 140 16.82 -2.48 2.16
CA ALA A 140 17.33 -2.47 3.54
C ALA A 140 17.42 -1.04 4.11
N ALA A 141 17.91 -0.07 3.32
CA ALA A 141 17.98 1.32 3.72
C ALA A 141 16.59 1.92 3.94
N ALA A 142 15.62 1.65 3.06
CA ALA A 142 14.24 2.10 3.23
C ALA A 142 13.60 1.50 4.49
N LEU A 143 13.78 0.20 4.73
CA LEU A 143 13.27 -0.48 5.93
C LEU A 143 13.92 0.02 7.22
N ALA A 144 15.19 0.43 7.17
CA ALA A 144 15.90 1.00 8.32
C ALA A 144 15.30 2.35 8.79
N THR A 145 14.48 3.01 7.96
CA THR A 145 13.76 4.23 8.35
C THR A 145 12.55 3.96 9.25
N LEU A 146 12.15 2.69 9.41
CA LEU A 146 11.06 2.33 10.31
C LEU A 146 11.42 2.68 11.76
N PRO A 147 10.50 3.26 12.52
CA PRO A 147 10.69 3.46 13.95
C PRO A 147 10.89 2.09 14.64
N PRO A 148 11.68 2.03 15.73
CA PRO A 148 11.82 0.80 16.49
C PRO A 148 10.43 0.30 16.93
N PRO A 149 10.17 -1.02 16.88
CA PRO A 149 8.88 -1.56 17.28
C PRO A 149 8.66 -1.32 18.78
N GLU A 150 7.49 -0.88 19.14
CA GLU A 150 7.06 -0.94 20.54
C GLU A 150 7.00 -2.40 21.00
N LYS A 151 7.39 -2.69 22.24
CA LYS A 151 7.57 -4.06 22.73
C LYS A 151 6.33 -4.96 22.63
N SER A 152 5.14 -4.39 22.50
CA SER A 152 3.86 -5.10 22.42
C SER A 152 3.15 -4.94 21.07
N ALA A 153 3.66 -4.11 20.16
CA ALA A 153 2.97 -3.83 18.91
C ALA A 153 3.17 -4.93 17.89
N ARG A 154 2.06 -5.44 17.36
CA ARG A 154 2.08 -6.23 16.14
C ARG A 154 2.35 -5.30 14.97
N ARG A 155 3.20 -5.73 14.03
CA ARG A 155 3.57 -4.92 12.87
C ARG A 155 3.30 -5.69 11.59
N VAL A 156 2.66 -5.03 10.64
CA VAL A 156 2.42 -5.54 9.28
C VAL A 156 3.12 -4.61 8.30
N LEU A 157 3.94 -5.16 7.42
CA LEU A 157 4.53 -4.43 6.30
C LEU A 157 3.71 -4.68 5.04
N LEU A 158 3.17 -3.62 4.45
CA LEU A 158 2.69 -3.64 3.06
C LEU A 158 3.87 -3.36 2.15
N ALA A 159 4.10 -4.22 1.18
CA ALA A 159 5.16 -4.04 0.19
C ALA A 159 4.75 -4.63 -1.16
N HIS A 160 5.22 -4.00 -2.24
CA HIS A 160 5.08 -4.47 -3.61
C HIS A 160 6.47 -4.70 -4.20
N GLN A 161 7.14 -5.75 -3.70
CA GLN A 161 8.54 -6.02 -3.99
C GLN A 161 8.73 -7.51 -4.28
N MET A 162 9.70 -7.83 -5.15
CA MET A 162 10.06 -9.22 -5.35
C MET A 162 10.85 -9.71 -4.12
N VAL A 163 10.29 -10.68 -3.42
CA VAL A 163 10.94 -11.32 -2.27
C VAL A 163 11.35 -12.73 -2.66
N VAL A 164 12.65 -13.01 -2.55
CA VAL A 164 13.22 -14.35 -2.81
C VAL A 164 13.83 -14.92 -1.50
N GLY A 165 13.87 -16.24 -1.38
CA GLY A 165 14.50 -16.91 -0.23
C GLY A 165 13.59 -17.07 0.99
N GLY A 166 12.29 -16.81 0.85
CA GLY A 166 11.31 -17.30 1.82
C GLY A 166 11.39 -18.82 1.87
N GLY A 167 11.68 -19.38 3.06
CA GLY A 167 11.74 -20.84 3.22
C GLY A 167 10.46 -21.49 2.72
N ILE A 168 10.58 -22.63 2.04
CA ILE A 168 9.44 -23.44 1.64
C ILE A 168 8.71 -23.83 2.92
N ALA A 169 7.50 -23.32 3.12
CA ALA A 169 6.65 -23.80 4.20
C ALA A 169 6.47 -25.30 4.00
N PRO A 170 6.66 -26.15 5.03
CA PRO A 170 6.36 -27.55 4.90
C PRO A 170 4.92 -27.70 4.45
N ALA A 171 4.71 -28.51 3.42
CA ALA A 171 3.37 -28.83 2.94
C ALA A 171 2.57 -29.46 4.10
N CYS A 172 1.44 -28.84 4.44
CA CYS A 172 0.47 -29.44 5.34
C CYS A 172 -0.24 -30.59 4.65
#